data_b7900565718971262ad64ba41487c116
#
_entry.id   b7900565718971262ad64ba41487c116
#
_cell.length_a   1.000
_cell.length_b   1.000
_cell.length_c   1.000
_cell.angle_alpha   90.00
_cell.angle_beta   90.00
_cell.angle_gamma   90.00
#
_symmetry.space_group_name_H-M   'P 1'
#
loop_
_entity.id
_entity.type
_entity.pdbx_description
1 polymer ?
#
loop_
_entity_poly.entity_id
_entity_poly.type
_entity_poly.pdbx_seq_one_letter_code
_entity_poly.pdbx_strand_id
1 'polypeptide(L)' 'MKNWKIGNKVSGADLGIYPGETVADALDALARDAGYRDHADACEVTGEDGSDLSVVPA' A
#
# COMPACT_ATOMS: atom_id res chain seq x y z
N MET A 1 -7.62 6.52 -14.45
CA MET A 1 -6.90 6.20 -13.20
C MET A 1 -6.38 4.78 -13.25
N LYS A 2 -5.15 4.56 -12.83
CA LYS A 2 -4.54 3.24 -12.82
C LYS A 2 -4.93 2.46 -11.57
N ASN A 3 -4.87 1.15 -11.65
CA ASN A 3 -5.05 0.28 -10.50
C ASN A 3 -3.75 -0.48 -10.22
N TRP A 4 -3.51 -0.76 -8.96
CA TRP A 4 -2.28 -1.40 -8.50
C TRP A 4 -2.62 -2.55 -7.57
N LYS A 5 -2.00 -3.70 -7.81
CA LYS A 5 -2.14 -4.85 -6.93
C LYS A 5 -1.04 -4.79 -5.87
N ILE A 6 -1.45 -4.81 -4.61
CA ILE A 6 -0.54 -4.71 -3.48
C ILE A 6 -0.56 -6.01 -2.69
N GLY A 7 0.61 -6.51 -2.39
CA GLY A 7 0.77 -7.70 -1.56
C GLY A 7 1.94 -7.54 -0.61
N ASN A 8 2.03 -8.44 0.36
CA ASN A 8 3.17 -8.51 1.26
C ASN A 8 4.09 -9.64 0.79
N LYS A 9 5.28 -9.28 0.32
CA LYS A 9 6.21 -10.27 -0.25
C LYS A 9 6.90 -11.14 0.80
N VAL A 10 6.83 -10.77 2.07
CA VAL A 10 7.38 -11.56 3.17
C VAL A 10 6.38 -12.65 3.57
N SER A 11 5.13 -12.29 3.83
CA SER A 11 4.09 -13.23 4.24
C SER A 11 3.37 -13.90 3.07
N GLY A 12 3.46 -13.31 1.87
CA GLY A 12 2.70 -13.76 0.71
C GLY A 12 1.24 -13.30 0.72
N ALA A 13 0.86 -12.44 1.64
CA ALA A 13 -0.53 -11.99 1.74
C ALA A 13 -0.90 -11.08 0.58
N ASP A 14 -2.10 -11.25 0.05
CA ASP A 14 -2.69 -10.37 -0.96
C ASP A 14 -3.50 -9.30 -0.25
N LEU A 15 -3.07 -8.04 -0.36
CA LEU A 15 -3.71 -6.92 0.33
C LEU A 15 -4.80 -6.26 -0.51
N GLY A 16 -4.92 -6.60 -1.79
CA GLY A 16 -5.97 -6.10 -2.64
C GLY A 16 -5.47 -5.19 -3.76
N ILE A 17 -6.44 -4.61 -4.48
CA ILE A 17 -6.18 -3.71 -5.60
C ILE A 17 -6.63 -2.30 -5.20
N TYR A 18 -5.76 -1.33 -5.41
CA TYR A 18 -6.00 0.06 -5.01
C TYR A 18 -5.77 1.01 -6.18
N PRO A 19 -6.59 2.05 -6.32
CA PRO A 19 -6.45 3.01 -7.41
C PRO A 19 -5.37 4.04 -7.10
N GLY A 20 -4.72 4.54 -8.14
CA GLY A 20 -3.76 5.63 -8.04
C GLY A 20 -3.05 5.87 -9.35
N GLU A 21 -2.58 7.09 -9.57
CA GLU A 21 -1.79 7.43 -10.74
C GLU A 21 -0.35 6.93 -10.60
N THR A 22 0.11 6.79 -9.35
CA THR A 22 1.46 6.33 -9.03
C THR A 22 1.40 5.27 -7.93
N VAL A 23 2.53 4.59 -7.72
CA VAL A 23 2.69 3.64 -6.60
C VAL A 23 2.40 4.31 -5.26
N ALA A 24 2.90 5.54 -5.08
CA ALA A 24 2.67 6.28 -3.83
C ALA A 24 1.18 6.51 -3.57
N ASP A 25 0.41 6.84 -4.59
CA ASP A 25 -1.03 7.02 -4.46
C ASP A 25 -1.72 5.72 -4.05
N ALA A 26 -1.31 4.61 -4.62
CA ALA A 26 -1.88 3.29 -4.27
C ALA A 26 -1.56 2.92 -2.82
N LEU A 27 -0.35 3.19 -2.37
CA LEU A 27 0.05 2.94 -0.98
C LEU A 27 -0.73 3.82 -0.01
N ASP A 28 -0.99 5.08 -0.37
CA ASP A 28 -1.84 5.97 0.42
C ASP A 28 -3.27 5.44 0.51
N ALA A 29 -3.81 4.93 -0.59
CA ALA A 29 -5.16 4.34 -0.60
C ALA A 29 -5.24 3.11 0.32
N LEU A 30 -4.23 2.25 0.28
CA LEU A 30 -4.14 1.10 1.16
C LEU A 30 -4.11 1.54 2.63
N ALA A 31 -3.30 2.54 2.95
CA ALA A 31 -3.17 3.03 4.31
C ALA A 31 -4.48 3.62 4.83
N ARG A 32 -5.20 4.38 4.02
CA ARG A 32 -6.52 4.93 4.39
C ARG A 32 -7.53 3.83 4.65
N ASP A 33 -7.52 2.80 3.83
CA ASP A 33 -8.40 1.64 4.02
C ASP A 33 -8.11 0.92 5.35
N ALA A 34 -6.85 0.92 5.77
CA ALA A 34 -6.43 0.34 7.05
C ALA A 34 -6.68 1.26 8.26
N GLY A 35 -7.17 2.47 8.04
CA GLY A 35 -7.50 3.41 9.12
C GLY A 35 -6.45 4.49 9.38
N TYR A 36 -5.42 4.60 8.56
CA TYR A 36 -4.41 5.65 8.66
C TYR A 36 -4.75 6.81 7.72
N ARG A 37 -4.11 7.96 7.91
CA ARG A 37 -4.33 9.14 7.07
C ARG A 37 -3.73 8.97 5.69
N ASP A 38 -2.53 8.39 5.62
CA ASP A 38 -1.81 8.09 4.39
C ASP A 38 -0.71 7.06 4.68
N HIS A 39 0.07 6.73 3.66
CA HIS A 39 1.15 5.76 3.79
C HIS A 39 2.23 6.23 4.78
N ALA A 40 2.58 7.51 4.77
CA ALA A 40 3.57 8.06 5.68
C ALA A 40 3.11 7.93 7.13
N ASP A 41 1.83 8.20 7.40
CA ASP A 41 1.25 8.03 8.73
C ASP A 41 1.28 6.56 9.17
N ALA A 42 0.92 5.65 8.27
CA ALA A 42 0.97 4.21 8.55
C ALA A 42 2.39 3.75 8.88
N CYS A 43 3.39 4.20 8.14
CA CYS A 43 4.78 3.86 8.39
C CYS A 43 5.25 4.38 9.76
N GLU A 44 4.85 5.58 10.12
CA GLU A 44 5.20 6.18 11.41
C GLU A 44 4.58 5.40 12.57
N VAL A 45 3.30 5.06 12.47
CA VAL A 45 2.58 4.37 13.54
C VAL A 45 3.07 2.94 13.72
N THR A 46 3.29 2.22 12.62
CA THR A 46 3.71 0.81 12.67
C THR A 46 5.21 0.62 12.82
N GLY A 47 5.99 1.66 12.51
CA GLY A 47 7.45 1.58 12.50
C GLY A 47 8.01 0.86 11.26
N GLU A 48 7.17 0.55 10.30
CA GLU A 48 7.57 -0.09 9.04
C GLU A 48 7.73 0.94 7.94
N ASP A 49 8.62 0.68 6.98
CA ASP A 49 8.90 1.61 5.89
C ASP A 49 8.22 1.22 4.57
N GLY A 50 7.43 0.15 4.57
CA GLY A 50 6.76 -0.33 3.37
C GLY A 50 7.64 -1.17 2.44
N SER A 51 8.88 -1.47 2.82
CA SER A 51 9.79 -2.26 1.98
C SER A 51 9.31 -3.70 1.76
N ASP A 52 8.43 -4.19 2.63
CA ASP A 52 7.85 -5.53 2.52
C ASP A 52 6.68 -5.59 1.52
N LEU A 53 6.25 -4.45 1.01
CA LEU A 53 5.11 -4.39 0.11
C LEU A 53 5.55 -4.55 -1.34
N SER A 54 4.76 -5.32 -2.08
CA SER A 54 4.90 -5.49 -3.53
C SER A 54 3.76 -4.75 -4.20
N VAL A 55 4.08 -3.80 -5.08
CA VAL A 55 3.07 -3.00 -5.79
C VAL A 55 3.33 -3.16 -7.28
N VAL A 56 2.38 -3.75 -7.98
CA VAL A 56 2.48 -3.98 -9.42
C VAL A 56 1.21 -3.48 -10.12
N PRO A 57 1.30 -3.11 -11.40
CA PRO A 57 0.09 -2.74 -12.16
C PRO A 57 -0.90 -3.91 -12.18
N ALA A 58 -2.14 -3.57 -11.91
CA ALA A 58 -3.21 -4.56 -11.92
C ALA A 58 -3.82 -4.72 -13.32
#